data_5d3a15b2f48984c0dd32dc2501109051
#
_entry.id   5d3a15b2f48984c0dd32dc2501109051
#
_cell.length_a   1.000
_cell.length_b   1.000
_cell.length_c   1.000
_cell.angle_alpha   90.00
_cell.angle_beta   90.00
_cell.angle_gamma   90.00
#
_symmetry.space_group_name_H-M   'P 1'
#
loop_
_entity.id
_entity.type
_entity.pdbx_description
1 polymer ?
#
loop_
_entity_poly.entity_id
_entity_poly.type
_entity_poly.pdbx_seq_one_letter_code
_entity_poly.pdbx_strand_id
1 'polypeptide(L)'
;KVKILLIKFYRVFILITKDIIRDKVYELYKEAVIVLGDDVKESLENALKIEEHDLAKLNIEAILKNIELAEQKGIPMCQDTGLPVVFVKLGNVEVENLRQGIEEGIKKATEEIPIRPNIVDPLSRKNTNINVGDYIPPIDIELIDEDYLEITILPKGFGSENNNAMKMALPAEGIEGIKEFVVI
;
A
#
# COMPACT_ATOMS: atom_id res chain seq x y z
N LYS A 1 0.73 3.67 12.93
CA LYS A 1 -0.27 2.97 12.06
C LYS A 1 -0.12 3.53 10.67
N VAL A 2 0.18 2.67 9.69
CA VAL A 2 0.09 3.07 8.28
C VAL A 2 -1.32 3.62 8.05
N LYS A 3 -1.47 4.79 7.42
CA LYS A 3 -2.80 5.31 7.08
C LYS A 3 -3.43 4.32 6.12
N ILE A 4 -4.31 3.49 6.65
CA ILE A 4 -5.10 2.55 5.88
C ILE A 4 -6.25 3.37 5.31
N LEU A 5 -6.14 3.75 4.05
CA LEU A 5 -7.26 4.35 3.34
C LEU A 5 -8.24 3.24 3.00
N LEU A 6 -9.46 3.39 3.50
CA LEU A 6 -10.55 2.44 3.24
C LEU A 6 -11.78 3.19 2.73
N ILE A 7 -12.47 2.58 1.79
CA ILE A 7 -13.80 3.00 1.34
C ILE A 7 -14.77 1.90 1.69
N LYS A 8 -15.92 2.28 2.28
CA LYS A 8 -17.05 1.40 2.55
C LYS A 8 -18.21 1.74 1.63
N PHE A 9 -18.72 0.74 0.93
CA PHE A 9 -19.94 0.82 0.16
C PHE A 9 -21.02 0.04 0.91
N TYR A 10 -22.00 0.74 1.45
CA TYR A 10 -23.12 0.09 2.14
C TYR A 10 -24.17 -0.40 1.14
N ARG A 11 -24.93 -1.43 1.55
CA ARG A 11 -26.06 -1.96 0.80
C ARG A 11 -27.15 -0.89 0.65
N VAL A 12 -27.03 -0.11 -0.39
CA VAL A 12 -28.15 0.57 -1.02
C VAL A 12 -28.42 -0.29 -2.24
N PHE A 13 -29.63 -0.64 -2.63
CA PHE A 13 -30.02 -1.51 -3.76
C PHE A 13 -29.32 -1.17 -5.11
N ILE A 14 -28.03 -0.94 -5.08
CA ILE A 14 -27.17 -0.47 -6.17
C ILE A 14 -26.09 -1.52 -6.36
N LEU A 15 -26.02 -2.05 -7.56
CA LEU A 15 -24.90 -2.85 -8.03
C LEU A 15 -23.60 -2.02 -7.97
N ILE A 16 -22.60 -2.48 -7.25
CA ILE A 16 -21.27 -1.88 -7.25
C ILE A 16 -20.57 -2.30 -8.53
N THR A 17 -20.60 -1.43 -9.51
CA THR A 17 -20.05 -1.73 -10.85
C THR A 17 -18.52 -1.69 -10.85
N LYS A 18 -17.94 -2.36 -11.84
CA LYS A 18 -16.51 -2.34 -12.12
C LYS A 18 -15.95 -0.91 -12.21
N ASP A 19 -16.67 0.00 -12.87
CA ASP A 19 -16.23 1.39 -13.05
C ASP A 19 -16.17 2.17 -11.73
N ILE A 20 -17.12 1.95 -10.84
CA ILE A 20 -17.10 2.53 -9.49
C ILE A 20 -15.87 2.04 -8.72
N ILE A 21 -15.58 0.73 -8.79
CA ILE A 21 -14.42 0.13 -8.14
C ILE A 21 -13.13 0.72 -8.71
N ARG A 22 -12.99 0.76 -10.03
CA ARG A 22 -11.83 1.35 -10.72
C ARG A 22 -11.55 2.77 -10.24
N ASP A 23 -12.55 3.63 -10.26
CA ASP A 23 -12.36 5.04 -9.94
C ASP A 23 -12.05 5.24 -8.45
N LYS A 24 -12.66 4.44 -7.57
CA LYS A 24 -12.37 4.48 -6.14
C LYS A 24 -11.00 3.89 -5.79
N VAL A 25 -10.56 2.86 -6.44
CA VAL A 25 -9.22 2.30 -6.29
C VAL A 25 -8.16 3.29 -6.77
N TYR A 26 -8.39 3.99 -7.88
CA TYR A 26 -7.54 5.08 -8.34
C TYR A 26 -7.39 6.18 -7.29
N GLU A 27 -8.51 6.68 -6.74
CA GLU A 27 -8.52 7.71 -5.70
C GLU A 27 -7.76 7.26 -4.45
N LEU A 28 -8.03 6.04 -3.96
CA LEU A 28 -7.36 5.44 -2.80
C LEU A 28 -5.85 5.33 -3.01
N TYR A 29 -5.43 4.79 -4.16
CA TYR A 29 -4.01 4.60 -4.42
C TYR A 29 -3.28 5.94 -4.55
N LYS A 30 -3.90 6.92 -5.22
CA LYS A 30 -3.39 8.29 -5.31
C LYS A 30 -3.18 8.89 -3.92
N GLU A 31 -4.18 8.82 -3.06
CA GLU A 31 -4.08 9.37 -1.71
C GLU A 31 -3.02 8.64 -0.88
N ALA A 32 -2.98 7.31 -0.97
CA ALA A 32 -2.04 6.50 -0.20
C ALA A 32 -0.56 6.78 -0.51
N VAL A 33 -0.22 7.19 -1.74
CA VAL A 33 1.16 7.50 -2.12
C VAL A 33 1.54 8.97 -1.89
N ILE A 34 0.56 9.87 -1.71
CA ILE A 34 0.76 11.32 -1.58
C ILE A 34 0.65 11.77 -0.13
N VAL A 35 -0.31 11.22 0.63
CA VAL A 35 -0.69 11.71 1.95
C VAL A 35 -0.23 10.76 3.04
N LEU A 36 0.59 11.25 3.97
CA LEU A 36 0.99 10.48 5.15
C LEU A 36 -0.06 10.63 6.27
N GLY A 37 -0.30 9.57 7.04
CA GLY A 37 -1.21 9.62 8.18
C GLY A 37 -0.74 10.57 9.28
N ASP A 38 -1.68 11.25 9.92
CA ASP A 38 -1.40 12.26 10.95
C ASP A 38 -0.64 11.65 12.14
N ASP A 39 -0.95 10.42 12.53
CA ASP A 39 -0.27 9.68 13.59
C ASP A 39 1.23 9.47 13.31
N VAL A 40 1.60 9.28 12.05
CA VAL A 40 3.01 9.15 11.63
C VAL A 40 3.69 10.52 11.58
N LYS A 41 3.00 11.56 11.08
CA LYS A 41 3.50 12.94 11.10
C LYS A 41 3.78 13.41 12.52
N GLU A 42 2.82 13.24 13.42
CA GLU A 42 2.98 13.57 14.85
C GLU A 42 4.15 12.80 15.49
N SER A 43 4.33 11.54 15.14
CA SER A 43 5.45 10.73 15.63
C SER A 43 6.80 11.27 15.16
N LEU A 44 6.91 11.70 13.90
CA LEU A 44 8.11 12.33 13.34
C LEU A 44 8.38 13.69 13.99
N GLU A 45 7.35 14.52 14.17
CA GLU A 45 7.49 15.81 14.86
C GLU A 45 7.93 15.65 16.32
N ASN A 46 7.41 14.64 17.02
CA ASN A 46 7.83 14.34 18.39
C ASN A 46 9.26 13.79 18.43
N ALA A 47 9.64 12.94 17.46
CA ALA A 47 11.01 12.48 17.33
C ALA A 47 11.99 13.65 17.13
N LEU A 48 11.63 14.63 16.29
CA LEU A 48 12.44 15.83 16.06
C LEU A 48 12.67 16.64 17.35
N LYS A 49 11.65 16.73 18.23
CA LYS A 49 11.76 17.49 19.49
C LYS A 49 12.72 16.87 20.50
N ILE A 50 12.83 15.53 20.51
CA ILE A 50 13.64 14.78 21.49
C ILE A 50 14.99 14.31 20.94
N GLU A 51 15.20 14.41 19.62
CA GLU A 51 16.46 14.03 19.00
C GLU A 51 17.57 15.01 19.44
N GLU A 52 18.75 14.52 19.73
CA GLU A 52 19.89 15.34 20.17
C GLU A 52 20.98 15.47 19.11
N HIS A 53 21.06 14.50 18.19
CA HIS A 53 22.11 14.47 17.17
C HIS A 53 21.74 15.36 15.97
N ASP A 54 22.55 16.36 15.66
CA ASP A 54 22.28 17.37 14.62
C ASP A 54 21.99 16.78 13.24
N LEU A 55 22.74 15.75 12.81
CA LEU A 55 22.50 15.10 11.51
C LEU A 55 21.16 14.35 11.49
N ALA A 56 20.76 13.73 12.60
CA ALA A 56 19.47 13.07 12.70
C ALA A 56 18.31 14.08 12.66
N LYS A 57 18.45 15.22 13.36
CA LYS A 57 17.49 16.34 13.26
C LYS A 57 17.31 16.80 11.83
N LEU A 58 18.40 17.08 11.13
CA LEU A 58 18.38 17.52 9.75
C LEU A 58 17.65 16.51 8.83
N ASN A 59 17.87 15.21 9.05
CA ASN A 59 17.18 14.16 8.30
C ASN A 59 15.67 14.14 8.57
N ILE A 60 15.25 14.27 9.84
CA ILE A 60 13.82 14.30 10.21
C ILE A 60 13.15 15.55 9.62
N GLU A 61 13.79 16.71 9.69
CA GLU A 61 13.30 17.94 9.07
C GLU A 61 13.14 17.79 7.55
N ALA A 62 14.10 17.17 6.89
CA ALA A 62 14.02 16.90 5.45
C ALA A 62 12.85 15.97 5.11
N ILE A 63 12.60 14.93 5.92
CA ILE A 63 11.46 14.02 5.77
C ILE A 63 10.14 14.79 5.94
N LEU A 64 9.98 15.57 6.99
CA LEU A 64 8.77 16.37 7.24
C LEU A 64 8.52 17.36 6.09
N LYS A 65 9.58 18.03 5.62
CA LYS A 65 9.48 18.94 4.47
C LYS A 65 9.10 18.24 3.16
N ASN A 66 9.61 17.02 2.96
CA ASN A 66 9.24 16.21 1.80
C ASN A 66 7.74 15.81 1.84
N ILE A 67 7.23 15.43 3.01
CA ILE A 67 5.80 15.10 3.20
C ILE A 67 4.92 16.32 2.85
N GLU A 68 5.26 17.50 3.37
CA GLU A 68 4.55 18.74 3.08
C GLU A 68 4.54 19.05 1.57
N LEU A 69 5.70 18.94 0.91
CA LEU A 69 5.83 19.19 -0.52
C LEU A 69 5.07 18.18 -1.39
N ALA A 70 5.04 16.91 -0.99
CA ALA A 70 4.29 15.87 -1.68
C ALA A 70 2.79 16.20 -1.67
N GLU A 71 2.24 16.56 -0.52
CA GLU A 71 0.82 16.96 -0.39
C GLU A 71 0.50 18.24 -1.18
N GLN A 72 1.33 19.28 -1.07
CA GLN A 72 1.12 20.53 -1.77
C GLN A 72 1.16 20.40 -3.29
N LYS A 73 2.04 19.53 -3.80
CA LYS A 73 2.22 19.33 -5.24
C LYS A 73 1.39 18.19 -5.81
N GLY A 74 0.76 17.38 -4.98
CA GLY A 74 0.01 16.20 -5.41
C GLY A 74 0.89 15.13 -6.07
N ILE A 75 2.12 14.94 -5.59
CA ILE A 75 3.09 13.96 -6.11
C ILE A 75 3.45 12.93 -5.03
N PRO A 76 3.86 11.70 -5.41
CA PRO A 76 4.26 10.70 -4.44
C PRO A 76 5.41 11.14 -3.53
N MET A 77 5.34 10.78 -2.26
CA MET A 77 6.35 11.10 -1.24
C MET A 77 7.70 10.42 -1.49
N CYS A 78 7.71 9.31 -2.19
CA CYS A 78 8.89 8.49 -2.43
C CYS A 78 8.91 7.96 -3.86
N GLN A 79 10.10 7.74 -4.43
CA GLN A 79 10.26 7.07 -5.72
C GLN A 79 9.87 5.59 -5.69
N ASP A 80 10.04 4.94 -4.55
CA ASP A 80 9.58 3.57 -4.33
C ASP A 80 8.11 3.60 -3.92
N THR A 81 7.24 3.87 -4.89
CA THR A 81 5.78 3.85 -4.71
C THR A 81 5.24 2.44 -4.52
N GLY A 82 6.07 1.44 -4.78
CA GLY A 82 5.87 0.06 -4.37
C GLY A 82 4.87 -0.72 -5.21
N LEU A 83 4.52 -1.88 -4.66
CA LEU A 83 3.48 -2.78 -5.13
C LEU A 83 2.20 -2.49 -4.36
N PRO A 84 1.06 -2.26 -5.02
CA PRO A 84 -0.21 -2.18 -4.32
C PRO A 84 -0.63 -3.56 -3.81
N VAL A 85 -0.75 -3.71 -2.50
CA VAL A 85 -1.40 -4.87 -1.86
C VAL A 85 -2.82 -4.45 -1.51
N VAL A 86 -3.81 -5.27 -1.87
CA VAL A 86 -5.22 -4.93 -1.71
C VAL A 86 -5.89 -5.90 -0.75
N PHE A 87 -6.56 -5.36 0.26
CA PHE A 87 -7.39 -6.12 1.17
C PHE A 87 -8.85 -5.75 0.94
N VAL A 88 -9.70 -6.76 0.82
CA VAL A 88 -11.13 -6.60 0.55
C VAL A 88 -11.92 -7.28 1.65
N LYS A 89 -12.84 -6.56 2.30
CA LYS A 89 -13.92 -7.19 3.07
C LYS A 89 -15.18 -7.16 2.24
N LEU A 90 -15.63 -8.33 1.87
CA LEU A 90 -16.80 -8.53 1.01
C LEU A 90 -17.97 -9.05 1.84
N GLY A 91 -18.96 -8.19 2.03
CA GLY A 91 -20.21 -8.52 2.67
C GLY A 91 -21.33 -8.89 1.71
N ASN A 92 -22.58 -8.80 2.19
CA ASN A 92 -23.80 -9.16 1.45
C ASN A 92 -24.20 -8.04 0.45
N VAL A 93 -23.34 -7.75 -0.53
CA VAL A 93 -23.53 -6.73 -1.57
C VAL A 93 -23.34 -7.32 -2.95
N GLU A 94 -24.02 -6.76 -3.96
CA GLU A 94 -23.82 -7.15 -5.36
C GLU A 94 -22.64 -6.38 -5.94
N VAL A 95 -21.64 -7.11 -6.43
CA VAL A 95 -20.39 -6.55 -6.96
C VAL A 95 -20.10 -7.13 -8.34
N GLU A 96 -19.86 -6.26 -9.31
CA GLU A 96 -19.51 -6.65 -10.67
C GLU A 96 -18.01 -6.58 -10.89
N ASN A 97 -17.40 -7.69 -11.35
CA ASN A 97 -16.02 -7.73 -11.82
C ASN A 97 -14.99 -7.08 -10.86
N LEU A 98 -15.08 -7.37 -9.55
CA LEU A 98 -14.28 -6.79 -8.48
C LEU A 98 -12.78 -6.75 -8.81
N ARG A 99 -12.17 -7.91 -9.17
CA ARG A 99 -10.75 -8.00 -9.50
C ARG A 99 -10.37 -7.08 -10.66
N GLN A 100 -11.14 -7.11 -11.72
CA GLN A 100 -10.88 -6.29 -12.90
C GLN A 100 -10.99 -4.80 -12.59
N GLY A 101 -11.96 -4.38 -11.78
CA GLY A 101 -12.08 -3.00 -11.32
C GLY A 101 -10.87 -2.54 -10.52
N ILE A 102 -10.35 -3.40 -9.63
CA ILE A 102 -9.13 -3.13 -8.87
C ILE A 102 -7.91 -2.97 -9.80
N GLU A 103 -7.71 -3.92 -10.71
CA GLU A 103 -6.59 -3.90 -11.66
C GLU A 103 -6.63 -2.68 -12.58
N GLU A 104 -7.79 -2.32 -13.12
CA GLU A 104 -7.97 -1.12 -13.94
C GLU A 104 -7.73 0.17 -13.16
N GLY A 105 -8.11 0.24 -11.87
CA GLY A 105 -7.85 1.38 -11.00
C GLY A 105 -6.37 1.59 -10.73
N ILE A 106 -5.63 0.51 -10.47
CA ILE A 106 -4.19 0.53 -10.27
C ILE A 106 -3.46 0.93 -11.56
N LYS A 107 -3.87 0.36 -12.69
CA LYS A 107 -3.32 0.72 -14.00
C LYS A 107 -3.52 2.20 -14.28
N LYS A 108 -4.74 2.72 -14.12
CA LYS A 108 -5.06 4.14 -14.28
C LYS A 108 -4.19 5.03 -13.36
N ALA A 109 -4.01 4.63 -12.10
CA ALA A 109 -3.16 5.36 -11.17
C ALA A 109 -1.69 5.38 -11.65
N THR A 110 -1.17 4.26 -12.15
CA THR A 110 0.21 4.19 -12.66
C THR A 110 0.42 5.04 -13.92
N GLU A 111 -0.61 5.19 -14.75
CA GLU A 111 -0.55 5.99 -15.98
C GLU A 111 -0.70 7.51 -15.72
N GLU A 112 -1.53 7.91 -14.74
CA GLU A 112 -1.88 9.32 -14.51
C GLU A 112 -1.09 10.00 -13.38
N ILE A 113 -0.52 9.22 -12.45
CA ILE A 113 0.27 9.72 -11.34
C ILE A 113 1.75 9.35 -11.60
N PRO A 114 2.74 10.15 -11.20
CA PRO A 114 4.14 9.79 -11.39
C PRO A 114 4.59 8.65 -10.44
N ILE A 115 3.86 7.54 -10.49
CA ILE A 115 4.14 6.30 -9.78
C ILE A 115 5.12 5.46 -10.62
N ARG A 116 6.14 4.93 -9.96
CA ARG A 116 7.10 4.06 -10.62
C ARG A 116 6.45 2.72 -11.00
N PRO A 117 6.51 2.28 -12.27
CA PRO A 117 6.11 0.93 -12.63
C PRO A 117 7.21 -0.05 -12.17
N ASN A 118 6.89 -0.86 -11.15
CA ASN A 118 7.86 -1.75 -10.51
C ASN A 118 7.80 -3.20 -11.00
N ILE A 119 6.74 -3.57 -11.74
CA ILE A 119 6.50 -4.96 -12.15
C ILE A 119 7.36 -5.31 -13.36
N VAL A 120 8.15 -6.36 -13.22
CA VAL A 120 8.96 -6.94 -14.30
C VAL A 120 8.66 -8.42 -14.46
N ASP A 121 8.70 -8.90 -15.67
CA ASP A 121 8.67 -10.34 -15.94
C ASP A 121 9.92 -11.01 -15.33
N PRO A 122 9.77 -12.05 -14.51
CA PRO A 122 10.91 -12.63 -13.77
C PRO A 122 11.95 -13.29 -14.66
N LEU A 123 11.59 -13.75 -15.83
CA LEU A 123 12.50 -14.45 -16.75
C LEU A 123 13.18 -13.50 -17.73
N SER A 124 12.38 -12.69 -18.43
CA SER A 124 12.88 -11.76 -19.45
C SER A 124 13.36 -10.45 -18.87
N ARG A 125 13.05 -10.12 -17.64
CA ARG A 125 13.31 -8.84 -16.95
C ARG A 125 12.62 -7.64 -17.62
N LYS A 126 11.69 -7.89 -18.54
CA LYS A 126 10.94 -6.85 -19.22
C LYS A 126 9.93 -6.20 -18.27
N ASN A 127 9.98 -4.87 -18.19
CA ASN A 127 9.01 -4.11 -17.41
C ASN A 127 7.68 -4.02 -18.17
N THR A 128 6.57 -4.20 -17.47
CA THR A 128 5.22 -4.09 -18.04
C THR A 128 4.77 -2.64 -18.22
N ASN A 129 5.49 -1.68 -17.60
CA ASN A 129 5.17 -0.25 -17.48
C ASN A 129 3.84 0.05 -16.76
N ILE A 130 3.31 -0.92 -16.06
CA ILE A 130 2.14 -0.84 -15.21
C ILE A 130 2.40 -1.62 -13.91
N ASN A 131 1.61 -1.39 -12.87
CA ASN A 131 1.70 -2.13 -11.60
C ASN A 131 0.64 -3.25 -11.52
N VAL A 132 0.36 -3.89 -12.66
CA VAL A 132 -0.54 -5.04 -12.80
C VAL A 132 0.18 -6.13 -13.59
N GLY A 133 0.01 -7.38 -13.17
CA GLY A 133 0.61 -8.55 -13.82
C GLY A 133 -0.02 -9.84 -13.28
N ASP A 134 0.57 -11.00 -13.60
CA ASP A 134 0.12 -12.28 -13.09
C ASP A 134 0.18 -12.29 -11.57
N TYR A 135 -0.98 -12.53 -10.92
CA TYR A 135 -1.18 -12.47 -9.46
C TYR A 135 -0.85 -11.11 -8.80
N ILE A 136 -0.67 -10.04 -9.58
CA ILE A 136 -0.40 -8.69 -9.10
C ILE A 136 -1.50 -7.74 -9.57
N PRO A 137 -2.13 -7.01 -8.65
CA PRO A 137 -1.83 -6.93 -7.21
C PRO A 137 -2.23 -8.20 -6.46
N PRO A 138 -1.53 -8.54 -5.36
CA PRO A 138 -2.07 -9.48 -4.38
C PRO A 138 -3.38 -8.92 -3.83
N ILE A 139 -4.46 -9.71 -3.91
CA ILE A 139 -5.77 -9.34 -3.39
C ILE A 139 -6.18 -10.39 -2.37
N ASP A 140 -6.27 -9.99 -1.12
CA ASP A 140 -6.80 -10.80 -0.03
C ASP A 140 -8.27 -10.47 0.21
N ILE A 141 -9.14 -11.49 0.21
CA ILE A 141 -10.58 -11.30 0.32
C ILE A 141 -11.09 -12.02 1.59
N GLU A 142 -11.58 -11.25 2.53
CA GLU A 142 -12.30 -11.69 3.71
C GLU A 142 -13.80 -11.59 3.45
N LEU A 143 -14.53 -12.71 3.63
CA LEU A 143 -16.00 -12.71 3.61
C LEU A 143 -16.52 -12.34 4.98
N ILE A 144 -17.44 -11.38 5.03
CA ILE A 144 -18.02 -10.88 6.28
C ILE A 144 -19.55 -10.89 6.23
N ASP A 145 -20.19 -11.03 7.40
CA ASP A 145 -21.66 -11.01 7.54
C ASP A 145 -22.19 -9.57 7.72
N GLU A 146 -21.77 -8.68 6.83
CA GLU A 146 -22.12 -7.26 6.85
C GLU A 146 -22.68 -6.83 5.49
N ASP A 147 -23.33 -5.67 5.43
CA ASP A 147 -23.95 -5.17 4.20
C ASP A 147 -23.07 -4.09 3.52
N TYR A 148 -21.76 -4.34 3.41
CA TYR A 148 -20.84 -3.43 2.70
C TYR A 148 -19.68 -4.16 2.01
N LEU A 149 -19.06 -3.47 1.06
CA LEU A 149 -17.74 -3.76 0.51
C LEU A 149 -16.75 -2.74 1.09
N GLU A 150 -15.63 -3.22 1.65
CA GLU A 150 -14.52 -2.39 2.08
C GLU A 150 -13.27 -2.75 1.28
N ILE A 151 -12.61 -1.76 0.72
CA ILE A 151 -11.34 -1.93 -0.02
C ILE A 151 -10.26 -1.11 0.68
N THR A 152 -9.16 -1.75 1.00
CA THR A 152 -7.96 -1.14 1.57
C THR A 152 -6.79 -1.34 0.62
N ILE A 153 -6.03 -0.29 0.34
CA ILE A 153 -4.82 -0.36 -0.49
C ILE A 153 -3.61 0.01 0.36
N LEU A 154 -2.60 -0.87 0.32
CA LEU A 154 -1.31 -0.67 0.95
C LEU A 154 -0.22 -0.60 -0.14
N PRO A 155 0.33 0.58 -0.44
CA PRO A 155 1.53 0.68 -1.26
C PRO A 155 2.72 0.10 -0.48
N LYS A 156 3.25 -1.04 -0.94
CA LYS A 156 4.37 -1.74 -0.28
C LYS A 156 5.65 -1.55 -1.08
N GLY A 157 6.66 -0.95 -0.46
CA GLY A 157 7.95 -0.71 -1.10
C GLY A 157 8.65 -2.01 -1.53
N PHE A 158 9.31 -1.98 -2.67
CA PHE A 158 10.07 -3.13 -3.20
C PHE A 158 11.49 -3.23 -2.63
N GLY A 159 12.08 -2.11 -2.21
CA GLY A 159 13.45 -2.10 -1.69
C GLY A 159 13.62 -3.02 -0.47
N SER A 160 12.62 -3.05 0.41
CA SER A 160 12.60 -3.93 1.57
C SER A 160 12.54 -5.42 1.21
N GLU A 161 11.94 -5.78 0.08
CA GLU A 161 11.84 -7.17 -0.36
C GLU A 161 13.18 -7.76 -0.79
N ASN A 162 14.12 -6.94 -1.24
CA ASN A 162 15.44 -7.40 -1.67
C ASN A 162 16.33 -7.90 -0.52
N ASN A 163 16.00 -7.53 0.71
CA ASN A 163 16.74 -7.89 1.92
C ASN A 163 15.94 -8.80 2.85
N ASN A 164 14.96 -9.52 2.33
CA ASN A 164 14.19 -10.48 3.09
C ASN A 164 14.98 -11.77 3.32
N ALA A 165 14.82 -12.33 4.52
CA ALA A 165 15.26 -13.68 4.84
C ALA A 165 14.04 -14.52 5.23
N MET A 166 14.03 -15.80 4.85
CA MET A 166 13.00 -16.75 5.23
C MET A 166 13.65 -18.05 5.74
N LYS A 167 13.15 -18.55 6.86
CA LYS A 167 13.52 -19.85 7.41
C LYS A 167 12.26 -20.66 7.70
N MET A 168 12.24 -21.90 7.25
CA MET A 168 11.25 -22.88 7.70
C MET A 168 11.71 -23.44 9.05
N ALA A 169 11.08 -23.00 10.13
CA ALA A 169 11.42 -23.43 11.48
C ALA A 169 10.58 -24.64 11.90
N LEU A 170 11.19 -25.56 12.66
CA LEU A 170 10.46 -26.65 13.29
C LEU A 170 9.74 -26.15 14.54
N PRO A 171 8.52 -26.64 14.84
CA PRO A 171 7.80 -26.27 16.06
C PRO A 171 8.63 -26.50 17.34
N ALA A 172 9.53 -27.50 17.34
CA ALA A 172 10.40 -27.81 18.46
C ALA A 172 11.48 -26.74 18.72
N GLU A 173 11.81 -25.87 17.76
CA GLU A 173 12.76 -24.77 17.95
C GLU A 173 12.18 -23.67 18.87
N GLY A 174 10.86 -23.55 18.92
CA GLY A 174 10.16 -22.62 19.80
C GLY A 174 10.61 -21.16 19.66
N ILE A 175 10.49 -20.41 20.75
CA ILE A 175 10.85 -19.01 20.79
C ILE A 175 12.35 -18.77 20.57
N GLU A 176 13.20 -19.67 21.02
CA GLU A 176 14.66 -19.53 20.86
C GLU A 176 15.08 -19.61 19.39
N GLY A 177 14.47 -20.50 18.61
CA GLY A 177 14.69 -20.54 17.15
C GLY A 177 14.24 -19.26 16.43
N ILE A 178 13.17 -18.59 16.90
CA ILE A 178 12.75 -17.29 16.38
C ILE A 178 13.78 -16.20 16.72
N LYS A 179 14.27 -16.17 17.96
CA LYS A 179 15.28 -15.19 18.39
C LYS A 179 16.58 -15.34 17.59
N GLU A 180 17.05 -16.58 17.42
CA GLU A 180 18.25 -16.87 16.62
C GLU A 180 18.10 -16.35 15.19
N PHE A 181 16.92 -16.55 14.56
CA PHE A 181 16.68 -16.10 13.20
C PHE A 181 16.63 -14.56 13.07
N VAL A 182 16.07 -13.86 14.05
CA VAL A 182 15.95 -12.38 14.03
C VAL A 182 17.29 -11.68 14.25
N VAL A 183 18.26 -12.33 14.90
CA VAL A 183 19.58 -11.75 15.24
C VAL A 183 20.62 -11.98 14.14
N ILE A 184 20.29 -12.76 13.10
CA ILE A 184 21.17 -12.95 11.94
C ILE A 184 21.19 -11.67 11.09
#